data_5e2a18e41c0763d3f0abcd24d93d10ce
#
_entry.id   5e2a18e41c0763d3f0abcd24d93d10ce
#
_cell.length_a   1.000
_cell.length_b   1.000
_cell.length_c   1.000
_cell.angle_alpha   90.00
_cell.angle_beta   90.00
_cell.angle_gamma   90.00
#
_symmetry.space_group_name_H-M   'P 1'
#
loop_
_entity.id
_entity.type
_entity.pdbx_description
1 polymer ?
#
loop_
_entity_poly.entity_id
_entity_poly.type
_entity_poly.pdbx_seq_one_letter_code
_entity_poly.pdbx_strand_id
1 'polypeptide(L)'
;MNFDPTILHKKQAAEIQPKYRYTGDSPFPWYQERCRDRLSARLGMDTFRRCDPVFKITEDKRENGRRHIHFTLQTEEGYFTHCDILLPEKQTGPLPLCVCLQGHSTGAHISLGIAKYPGDEETIRGGDRDFAVRAVKEGFGALAIEQRGFGQCGGTEKGPACERPSMTALLLGRCTIAERIWDTSRVLDAVEAHFSDILTLDGSVCMGNSGGGTATYYIACLEDRFAGYMPSCAVCTY
;
A
#
# COMPACT_ATOMS: atom_id res chain seq x y z
N MET A 1 -6.05 -37.72 -21.27
CA MET A 1 -4.75 -37.25 -20.74
C MET A 1 -4.85 -35.75 -20.58
N ASN A 2 -4.53 -35.21 -19.38
CA ASN A 2 -4.65 -33.75 -19.13
C ASN A 2 -3.26 -33.10 -19.17
N PHE A 3 -3.08 -32.07 -19.98
CA PHE A 3 -1.82 -31.33 -20.10
C PHE A 3 -1.89 -29.92 -19.52
N ASP A 4 -3.06 -29.52 -18.97
CA ASP A 4 -3.24 -28.21 -18.35
C ASP A 4 -2.98 -28.30 -16.84
N PRO A 5 -1.89 -27.70 -16.32
CA PRO A 5 -1.55 -27.76 -14.90
C PRO A 5 -2.60 -27.10 -14.01
N THR A 6 -3.40 -26.18 -14.54
CA THR A 6 -4.42 -25.46 -13.75
C THR A 6 -5.52 -26.39 -13.24
N ILE A 7 -5.82 -27.48 -13.98
CA ILE A 7 -6.78 -28.49 -13.53
C ILE A 7 -6.26 -29.25 -12.30
N LEU A 8 -4.97 -29.60 -12.30
CA LEU A 8 -4.31 -30.22 -11.15
C LEU A 8 -4.30 -29.24 -9.96
N HIS A 9 -3.93 -27.98 -10.18
CA HIS A 9 -3.89 -26.97 -9.13
C HIS A 9 -5.25 -26.78 -8.47
N LYS A 10 -6.33 -26.70 -9.24
CA LYS A 10 -7.71 -26.61 -8.72
C LYS A 10 -8.08 -27.81 -7.84
N LYS A 11 -7.73 -29.03 -8.27
CA LYS A 11 -7.97 -30.24 -7.48
C LYS A 11 -7.19 -30.19 -6.16
N GLN A 12 -5.90 -29.87 -6.21
CA GLN A 12 -5.06 -29.77 -5.02
C GLN A 12 -5.57 -28.69 -4.07
N ALA A 13 -5.96 -27.52 -4.59
CA ALA A 13 -6.51 -26.43 -3.78
C ALA A 13 -7.79 -26.83 -3.05
N ALA A 14 -8.66 -27.60 -3.70
CA ALA A 14 -9.91 -28.12 -3.08
C ALA A 14 -9.66 -29.14 -1.95
N GLU A 15 -8.50 -29.80 -1.94
CA GLU A 15 -8.10 -30.79 -0.94
C GLU A 15 -7.32 -30.18 0.24
N ILE A 16 -6.88 -28.89 0.12
CA ILE A 16 -6.11 -28.20 1.17
C ILE A 16 -6.98 -27.96 2.40
N GLN A 17 -6.50 -28.42 3.56
CA GLN A 17 -7.07 -28.06 4.85
C GLN A 17 -6.36 -26.81 5.39
N PRO A 18 -7.10 -25.74 5.75
CA PRO A 18 -6.50 -24.51 6.29
C PRO A 18 -5.80 -24.76 7.63
N LYS A 19 -4.47 -24.86 7.61
CA LYS A 19 -3.66 -25.17 8.83
C LYS A 19 -3.72 -24.08 9.90
N TYR A 20 -4.07 -22.87 9.50
CA TYR A 20 -4.09 -21.67 10.35
C TYR A 20 -5.51 -21.10 10.51
N ARG A 21 -6.54 -21.96 10.37
CA ARG A 21 -7.90 -21.58 10.68
C ARG A 21 -8.05 -21.38 12.19
N TYR A 22 -8.62 -20.24 12.60
CA TYR A 22 -8.96 -20.02 14.00
C TYR A 22 -10.16 -20.89 14.39
N THR A 23 -9.98 -21.73 15.40
CA THR A 23 -11.00 -22.68 15.90
C THR A 23 -11.53 -22.29 17.28
N GLY A 24 -10.95 -21.25 17.90
CA GLY A 24 -11.32 -20.85 19.26
C GLY A 24 -10.59 -21.64 20.38
N ASP A 25 -9.75 -22.60 20.01
CA ASP A 25 -9.07 -23.48 20.97
C ASP A 25 -7.88 -22.84 21.69
N SER A 26 -7.53 -21.61 21.34
CA SER A 26 -6.43 -20.83 21.92
C SER A 26 -6.79 -19.36 22.06
N PRO A 27 -6.14 -18.61 22.98
CA PRO A 27 -6.32 -17.17 23.07
C PRO A 27 -6.02 -16.48 21.73
N PHE A 28 -6.91 -15.59 21.29
CA PHE A 28 -6.79 -14.93 20.00
C PHE A 28 -5.45 -14.18 19.81
N PRO A 29 -4.91 -13.44 20.81
CA PRO A 29 -3.61 -12.77 20.66
C PRO A 29 -2.46 -13.74 20.31
N TRP A 30 -2.41 -14.89 21.00
CA TRP A 30 -1.41 -15.92 20.71
C TRP A 30 -1.54 -16.50 19.30
N TYR A 31 -2.79 -16.78 18.87
CA TYR A 31 -3.07 -17.24 17.52
C TYR A 31 -2.65 -16.19 16.49
N GLN A 32 -2.97 -14.91 16.72
CA GLN A 32 -2.64 -13.79 15.86
C GLN A 32 -1.12 -13.65 15.67
N GLU A 33 -0.35 -13.66 16.75
CA GLU A 33 1.12 -13.60 16.71
C GLU A 33 1.70 -14.75 15.87
N ARG A 34 1.25 -15.97 16.14
CA ARG A 34 1.68 -17.14 15.39
C ARG A 34 1.37 -17.06 13.89
N CYS A 35 0.20 -16.53 13.54
CA CYS A 35 -0.16 -16.31 12.14
C CYS A 35 0.71 -15.23 11.50
N ARG A 36 1.01 -14.15 12.22
CA ARG A 36 1.92 -13.09 11.79
C ARG A 36 3.30 -13.60 11.46
N ASP A 37 3.91 -14.36 12.35
CA ASP A 37 5.24 -14.95 12.15
C ASP A 37 5.27 -15.81 10.89
N ARG A 38 4.25 -16.64 10.72
CA ARG A 38 4.15 -17.52 9.57
C ARG A 38 3.91 -16.76 8.27
N LEU A 39 3.07 -15.74 8.30
CA LEU A 39 2.84 -14.88 7.15
C LEU A 39 4.10 -14.12 6.77
N SER A 40 4.76 -13.49 7.74
CA SER A 40 6.05 -12.80 7.55
C SER A 40 7.08 -13.69 6.86
N ALA A 41 7.29 -14.90 7.38
CA ALA A 41 8.21 -15.88 6.78
C ALA A 41 7.79 -16.29 5.36
N ARG A 42 6.48 -16.48 5.09
CA ARG A 42 5.98 -16.85 3.76
C ARG A 42 6.09 -15.74 2.73
N LEU A 43 6.00 -14.51 3.16
CA LEU A 43 6.17 -13.33 2.30
C LEU A 43 7.64 -12.99 2.04
N GLY A 44 8.58 -13.63 2.76
CA GLY A 44 10.02 -13.34 2.66
C GLY A 44 10.40 -12.01 3.30
N MET A 45 9.71 -11.61 4.39
CA MET A 45 9.99 -10.33 5.08
C MET A 45 11.40 -10.28 5.68
N ASP A 46 12.01 -11.41 5.97
CA ASP A 46 13.37 -11.54 6.47
C ASP A 46 14.46 -11.27 5.40
N THR A 47 14.08 -11.16 4.13
CA THR A 47 15.01 -10.80 3.04
C THR A 47 15.30 -9.29 2.98
N PHE A 48 14.43 -8.46 3.56
CA PHE A 48 14.61 -7.01 3.56
C PHE A 48 15.68 -6.56 4.56
N ARG A 49 16.39 -5.48 4.20
CA ARG A 49 17.38 -4.83 5.06
C ARG A 49 17.10 -3.34 5.12
N ARG A 50 17.17 -2.77 6.33
CA ARG A 50 17.15 -1.32 6.51
C ARG A 50 18.40 -0.73 5.86
N CYS A 51 18.20 0.40 5.18
CA CYS A 51 19.28 1.24 4.67
C CYS A 51 19.15 2.64 5.27
N ASP A 52 20.18 3.44 5.14
CA ASP A 52 20.10 4.86 5.48
C ASP A 52 19.11 5.52 4.53
N PRO A 53 18.03 6.13 5.04
CA PRO A 53 16.99 6.69 4.20
C PRO A 53 17.50 7.95 3.48
N VAL A 54 17.50 7.93 2.15
CA VAL A 54 17.66 9.15 1.36
C VAL A 54 16.26 9.73 1.15
N PHE A 55 16.00 10.86 1.80
CA PHE A 55 14.72 11.57 1.77
C PHE A 55 14.87 12.90 1.06
N LYS A 56 13.94 13.23 0.15
CA LYS A 56 13.97 14.50 -0.57
C LYS A 56 12.55 14.99 -0.87
N ILE A 57 12.19 16.16 -0.36
CA ILE A 57 11.02 16.92 -0.83
C ILE A 57 11.37 17.52 -2.19
N THR A 58 10.56 17.23 -3.19
CA THR A 58 10.76 17.73 -4.56
C THR A 58 9.75 18.79 -4.96
N GLU A 59 8.60 18.83 -4.26
CA GLU A 59 7.58 19.87 -4.44
C GLU A 59 6.84 20.10 -3.13
N ASP A 60 6.52 21.37 -2.84
CA ASP A 60 5.62 21.78 -1.76
C ASP A 60 4.85 23.02 -2.24
N LYS A 61 3.61 22.81 -2.60
CA LYS A 61 2.78 23.86 -3.20
C LYS A 61 1.40 23.94 -2.55
N ARG A 62 0.79 25.13 -2.65
CA ARG A 62 -0.58 25.38 -2.22
C ARG A 62 -1.40 25.74 -3.45
N GLU A 63 -2.40 24.96 -3.72
CA GLU A 63 -3.29 25.16 -4.85
C GLU A 63 -4.68 24.55 -4.58
N ASN A 64 -5.72 25.13 -5.16
CA ASN A 64 -7.09 24.62 -5.06
C ASN A 64 -7.55 24.40 -3.60
N GLY A 65 -7.12 25.26 -2.65
CA GLY A 65 -7.49 25.15 -1.24
C GLY A 65 -6.81 24.00 -0.48
N ARG A 66 -5.68 23.49 -0.99
CA ARG A 66 -4.91 22.40 -0.40
C ARG A 66 -3.42 22.68 -0.46
N ARG A 67 -2.66 22.05 0.45
CA ARG A 67 -1.20 21.94 0.36
C ARG A 67 -0.86 20.54 -0.16
N HIS A 68 -0.04 20.50 -1.19
CA HIS A 68 0.46 19.27 -1.80
C HIS A 68 1.98 19.21 -1.66
N ILE A 69 2.48 18.16 -1.01
CA ILE A 69 3.91 17.92 -0.83
C ILE A 69 4.25 16.63 -1.56
N HIS A 70 5.16 16.71 -2.54
CA HIS A 70 5.73 15.53 -3.18
C HIS A 70 7.13 15.28 -2.67
N PHE A 71 7.41 14.02 -2.29
CA PHE A 71 8.74 13.59 -1.85
C PHE A 71 9.10 12.22 -2.38
N THR A 72 10.39 11.95 -2.39
CA THR A 72 10.95 10.62 -2.68
C THR A 72 11.68 10.09 -1.47
N LEU A 73 11.61 8.78 -1.26
CA LEU A 73 12.24 8.09 -0.15
C LEU A 73 12.94 6.81 -0.65
N GLN A 74 14.20 6.62 -0.28
CA GLN A 74 14.85 5.34 -0.42
C GLN A 74 14.35 4.38 0.65
N THR A 75 13.56 3.39 0.26
CA THR A 75 12.98 2.40 1.16
C THR A 75 13.80 1.12 1.26
N GLU A 76 14.63 0.88 0.27
CA GLU A 76 15.60 -0.22 0.19
C GLU A 76 16.82 0.27 -0.59
N GLU A 77 18.00 -0.28 -0.32
CA GLU A 77 19.25 0.15 -0.98
C GLU A 77 19.09 0.18 -2.51
N GLY A 78 19.25 1.37 -3.08
CA GLY A 78 19.11 1.62 -4.52
C GLY A 78 17.67 1.65 -5.05
N TYR A 79 16.64 1.55 -4.20
CA TYR A 79 15.24 1.69 -4.62
C TYR A 79 14.56 2.87 -3.93
N PHE A 80 13.88 3.69 -4.73
CA PHE A 80 13.13 4.87 -4.27
C PHE A 80 11.66 4.74 -4.60
N THR A 81 10.80 5.16 -3.67
CA THR A 81 9.37 5.33 -3.92
C THR A 81 9.00 6.81 -4.00
N HIS A 82 7.94 7.10 -4.75
CA HIS A 82 7.30 8.41 -4.83
C HIS A 82 6.12 8.47 -3.86
N CYS A 83 6.03 9.57 -3.14
CA CYS A 83 4.97 9.80 -2.16
C CYS A 83 4.41 11.21 -2.30
N ASP A 84 3.10 11.32 -2.14
CA ASP A 84 2.39 12.58 -2.17
C ASP A 84 1.56 12.76 -0.91
N ILE A 85 1.83 13.83 -0.15
CA ILE A 85 0.99 14.26 0.97
C ILE A 85 0.05 15.34 0.48
N LEU A 86 -1.24 15.16 0.77
CA LEU A 86 -2.27 16.16 0.54
C LEU A 86 -2.87 16.59 1.87
N LEU A 87 -2.93 17.91 2.11
CA LEU A 87 -3.43 18.50 3.35
C LEU A 87 -4.46 19.59 3.01
N PRO A 88 -5.35 19.94 3.93
CA PRO A 88 -6.11 21.18 3.79
C PRO A 88 -5.18 22.38 3.76
N GLU A 89 -5.60 23.46 3.12
CA GLU A 89 -4.78 24.69 3.03
C GLU A 89 -4.42 25.27 4.40
N LYS A 90 -5.32 25.14 5.36
CA LYS A 90 -5.15 25.59 6.73
C LYS A 90 -5.40 24.42 7.69
N GLN A 91 -4.51 24.25 8.64
CA GLN A 91 -4.64 23.31 9.75
C GLN A 91 -4.14 23.94 11.04
N THR A 92 -4.65 23.50 12.18
CA THR A 92 -4.31 24.04 13.51
C THR A 92 -3.39 23.14 14.31
N GLY A 93 -3.02 21.99 13.77
CA GLY A 93 -2.13 21.01 14.39
C GLY A 93 -1.98 19.78 13.52
N PRO A 94 -1.25 18.74 13.98
CA PRO A 94 -1.09 17.50 13.23
C PRO A 94 -2.44 16.83 12.97
N LEU A 95 -2.65 16.38 11.73
CA LEU A 95 -3.84 15.64 11.32
C LEU A 95 -3.58 14.13 11.37
N PRO A 96 -4.57 13.30 11.73
CA PRO A 96 -4.45 11.86 11.59
C PRO A 96 -4.20 11.49 10.14
N LEU A 97 -3.28 10.54 9.91
CA LEU A 97 -2.88 10.13 8.57
C LEU A 97 -3.87 9.16 7.94
N CYS A 98 -4.24 9.38 6.67
CA CYS A 98 -4.88 8.38 5.82
C CYS A 98 -3.93 7.98 4.69
N VAL A 99 -3.40 6.75 4.74
CA VAL A 99 -2.63 6.17 3.63
C VAL A 99 -3.60 5.68 2.56
N CYS A 100 -3.41 6.14 1.31
CA CYS A 100 -4.27 5.88 0.17
C CYS A 100 -3.53 5.06 -0.89
N LEU A 101 -3.84 3.76 -1.01
CA LEU A 101 -3.20 2.84 -1.94
C LEU A 101 -4.11 2.57 -3.15
N GLN A 102 -3.66 3.01 -4.33
CA GLN A 102 -4.38 2.78 -5.57
C GLN A 102 -4.36 1.30 -5.99
N GLY A 103 -5.44 0.91 -6.68
CA GLY A 103 -5.52 -0.36 -7.40
C GLY A 103 -4.74 -0.36 -8.72
N HIS A 104 -5.05 -1.34 -9.57
CA HIS A 104 -4.47 -1.46 -10.90
C HIS A 104 -4.97 -0.33 -11.80
N SER A 105 -4.33 0.84 -11.67
CA SER A 105 -4.56 2.05 -12.45
C SER A 105 -3.22 2.61 -12.96
N THR A 106 -3.23 3.79 -13.53
CA THR A 106 -2.06 4.45 -14.10
C THR A 106 -1.07 4.99 -13.05
N GLY A 107 -1.47 5.08 -11.77
CA GLY A 107 -0.58 5.49 -10.67
C GLY A 107 -1.31 6.15 -9.49
N ALA A 108 -0.52 6.52 -8.49
CA ALA A 108 -1.01 7.15 -7.26
C ALA A 108 -1.65 8.53 -7.48
N HIS A 109 -1.33 9.21 -8.60
CA HIS A 109 -1.93 10.48 -8.99
C HIS A 109 -3.47 10.42 -9.11
N ILE A 110 -4.03 9.25 -9.38
CA ILE A 110 -5.47 9.02 -9.35
C ILE A 110 -6.06 9.36 -7.97
N SER A 111 -5.38 8.95 -6.87
CA SER A 111 -5.81 9.30 -5.50
C SER A 111 -5.82 10.81 -5.24
N LEU A 112 -4.97 11.55 -5.94
CA LEU A 112 -4.89 13.01 -5.84
C LEU A 112 -5.96 13.73 -6.69
N GLY A 113 -6.77 12.97 -7.45
CA GLY A 113 -7.74 13.52 -8.39
C GLY A 113 -7.08 14.14 -9.63
N ILE A 114 -5.88 13.71 -10.00
CA ILE A 114 -5.10 14.23 -11.12
C ILE A 114 -5.17 13.25 -12.29
N ALA A 115 -5.77 13.66 -13.40
CA ALA A 115 -5.74 12.91 -14.65
C ALA A 115 -4.47 13.24 -15.43
N LYS A 116 -3.63 12.25 -15.71
CA LYS A 116 -2.38 12.37 -16.49
C LYS A 116 -2.49 11.70 -17.85
N TYR A 117 -3.26 10.62 -17.95
CA TYR A 117 -3.35 9.79 -19.15
C TYR A 117 -4.80 9.62 -19.61
N PRO A 118 -5.03 9.24 -20.88
CA PRO A 118 -6.38 8.95 -21.37
C PRO A 118 -7.09 7.91 -20.51
N GLY A 119 -8.33 8.18 -20.09
CA GLY A 119 -9.13 7.30 -19.22
C GLY A 119 -8.97 7.54 -17.72
N ASP A 120 -7.98 8.35 -17.29
CA ASP A 120 -7.80 8.65 -15.86
C ASP A 120 -9.00 9.40 -15.28
N GLU A 121 -9.55 10.36 -16.03
CA GLU A 121 -10.69 11.14 -15.56
C GLU A 121 -11.94 10.28 -15.34
N GLU A 122 -12.17 9.31 -16.23
CA GLU A 122 -13.25 8.32 -16.08
C GLU A 122 -12.97 7.41 -14.87
N THR A 123 -11.73 6.97 -14.70
CA THR A 123 -11.30 6.17 -13.55
C THR A 123 -11.51 6.91 -12.23
N ILE A 124 -11.16 8.19 -12.17
CA ILE A 124 -11.35 9.02 -10.98
C ILE A 124 -12.83 9.15 -10.64
N ARG A 125 -13.65 9.53 -11.64
CA ARG A 125 -15.09 9.80 -11.44
C ARG A 125 -15.92 8.53 -11.26
N GLY A 126 -15.65 7.50 -12.03
CA GLY A 126 -16.47 6.28 -12.09
C GLY A 126 -16.37 5.36 -10.88
N GLY A 127 -15.43 5.64 -9.94
CA GLY A 127 -15.26 4.82 -8.75
C GLY A 127 -14.86 5.62 -7.52
N ASP A 128 -15.06 6.93 -7.55
CA ASP A 128 -14.71 7.83 -6.44
C ASP A 128 -13.25 7.64 -5.98
N ARG A 129 -12.32 7.50 -6.96
CA ARG A 129 -10.96 7.03 -6.68
C ARG A 129 -9.97 8.12 -6.31
N ASP A 130 -10.44 9.35 -6.16
CA ASP A 130 -9.70 10.47 -5.58
C ASP A 130 -9.60 10.37 -4.04
N PHE A 131 -9.14 9.22 -3.56
CA PHE A 131 -9.14 8.84 -2.14
C PHE A 131 -8.45 9.88 -1.25
N ALA A 132 -7.30 10.43 -1.67
CA ALA A 132 -6.58 11.43 -0.93
C ALA A 132 -7.37 12.74 -0.81
N VAL A 133 -8.05 13.15 -1.89
CA VAL A 133 -8.93 14.32 -1.89
C VAL A 133 -10.08 14.13 -0.92
N ARG A 134 -10.67 12.94 -0.90
CA ARG A 134 -11.78 12.61 0.00
C ARG A 134 -11.34 12.53 1.44
N ALA A 135 -10.20 11.87 1.72
CA ALA A 135 -9.64 11.80 3.07
C ALA A 135 -9.39 13.19 3.66
N VAL A 136 -8.88 14.14 2.86
CA VAL A 136 -8.68 15.53 3.31
C VAL A 136 -10.01 16.22 3.63
N LYS A 137 -11.09 15.96 2.89
CA LYS A 137 -12.42 16.50 3.18
C LYS A 137 -13.00 15.97 4.49
N GLU A 138 -12.61 14.74 4.88
CA GLU A 138 -13.02 14.10 6.14
C GLU A 138 -12.09 14.45 7.33
N GLY A 139 -11.13 15.36 7.13
CA GLY A 139 -10.28 15.86 8.22
C GLY A 139 -8.98 15.11 8.43
N PHE A 140 -8.59 14.23 7.51
CA PHE A 140 -7.30 13.56 7.51
C PHE A 140 -6.25 14.35 6.74
N GLY A 141 -4.97 14.13 7.09
CA GLY A 141 -3.88 14.33 6.14
C GLY A 141 -3.75 13.07 5.29
N ALA A 142 -3.76 13.19 3.97
CA ALA A 142 -3.70 12.04 3.08
C ALA A 142 -2.29 11.79 2.56
N LEU A 143 -1.90 10.53 2.46
CA LEU A 143 -0.62 10.09 1.89
C LEU A 143 -0.88 9.06 0.79
N ALA A 144 -0.59 9.41 -0.44
CA ALA A 144 -0.56 8.48 -1.56
C ALA A 144 0.86 7.97 -1.76
N ILE A 145 1.03 6.64 -1.74
CA ILE A 145 2.32 5.97 -1.97
C ILE A 145 2.26 5.29 -3.33
N GLU A 146 3.22 5.59 -4.20
CA GLU A 146 3.33 4.87 -5.47
C GLU A 146 3.89 3.46 -5.22
N GLN A 147 3.10 2.46 -5.50
CA GLN A 147 3.45 1.06 -5.24
C GLN A 147 4.39 0.52 -6.33
N ARG A 148 5.30 -0.39 -5.97
CA ARG A 148 6.18 -1.08 -6.92
C ARG A 148 5.37 -1.72 -8.05
N GLY A 149 5.79 -1.47 -9.27
CA GLY A 149 5.11 -1.89 -10.50
C GLY A 149 3.96 -0.98 -10.93
N PHE A 150 3.71 0.14 -10.21
CA PHE A 150 2.67 1.11 -10.54
C PHE A 150 3.29 2.47 -10.90
N GLY A 151 2.60 3.24 -11.70
CA GLY A 151 2.93 4.61 -12.06
C GLY A 151 4.43 4.88 -12.21
N GLN A 152 4.96 5.82 -11.44
CA GLN A 152 6.37 6.21 -11.48
C GLN A 152 7.32 5.15 -10.88
N CYS A 153 6.80 4.15 -10.18
CA CYS A 153 7.56 3.03 -9.61
C CYS A 153 7.55 1.78 -10.50
N GLY A 154 7.63 1.97 -11.81
CA GLY A 154 7.76 0.89 -12.80
C GLY A 154 6.48 0.55 -13.54
N GLY A 155 5.41 1.33 -13.40
CA GLY A 155 4.19 1.23 -14.19
C GLY A 155 4.33 1.83 -15.60
N THR A 156 3.22 1.87 -16.30
CA THR A 156 3.10 2.44 -17.67
C THR A 156 1.89 3.36 -17.75
N GLU A 157 1.79 4.14 -18.83
CA GLU A 157 0.61 4.95 -19.15
C GLU A 157 -0.68 4.13 -19.31
N LYS A 158 -0.56 2.82 -19.54
CA LYS A 158 -1.68 1.88 -19.67
C LYS A 158 -2.05 1.20 -18.36
N GLY A 159 -1.30 1.45 -17.29
CA GLY A 159 -1.48 0.87 -15.98
C GLY A 159 -0.23 0.17 -15.44
N PRO A 160 -0.39 -0.69 -14.44
CA PRO A 160 0.72 -1.33 -13.75
C PRO A 160 1.44 -2.36 -14.63
N ALA A 161 2.74 -2.53 -14.38
CA ALA A 161 3.60 -3.54 -14.99
C ALA A 161 4.12 -4.52 -13.90
N CYS A 162 3.20 -5.25 -13.27
CA CYS A 162 3.50 -6.10 -12.11
C CYS A 162 4.18 -7.42 -12.45
N GLU A 163 4.01 -7.96 -13.66
CA GLU A 163 4.47 -9.31 -14.02
C GLU A 163 5.96 -9.50 -13.78
N ARG A 164 6.80 -8.70 -14.43
CA ARG A 164 8.25 -8.82 -14.32
C ARG A 164 8.78 -8.59 -12.90
N PRO A 165 8.40 -7.53 -12.18
CA PRO A 165 8.80 -7.36 -10.78
C PRO A 165 8.37 -8.52 -9.90
N SER A 166 7.14 -9.04 -10.07
CA SER A 166 6.64 -10.14 -9.25
C SER A 166 7.43 -11.43 -9.46
N MET A 167 7.74 -11.77 -10.71
CA MET A 167 8.55 -12.96 -11.01
C MET A 167 9.98 -12.81 -10.49
N THR A 168 10.56 -11.61 -10.58
CA THR A 168 11.89 -11.34 -10.03
C THR A 168 11.90 -11.42 -8.51
N ALA A 169 10.88 -10.87 -7.84
CA ALA A 169 10.76 -10.94 -6.38
C ALA A 169 10.75 -12.39 -5.88
N LEU A 170 10.03 -13.28 -6.57
CA LEU A 170 10.01 -14.71 -6.24
C LEU A 170 11.40 -15.35 -6.32
N LEU A 171 12.22 -14.99 -7.31
CA LEU A 171 13.62 -15.46 -7.41
C LEU A 171 14.49 -14.96 -6.25
N LEU A 172 14.13 -13.83 -5.64
CA LEU A 172 14.81 -13.26 -4.47
C LEU A 172 14.27 -13.82 -3.14
N GLY A 173 13.36 -14.79 -3.18
CA GLY A 173 12.75 -15.40 -1.99
C GLY A 173 11.71 -14.53 -1.29
N ARG A 174 11.12 -13.56 -1.99
CA ARG A 174 10.07 -12.67 -1.48
C ARG A 174 8.96 -12.46 -2.52
N CYS A 175 7.93 -11.74 -2.20
CA CYS A 175 6.87 -11.40 -3.14
C CYS A 175 6.62 -9.89 -3.18
N THR A 176 6.00 -9.40 -4.27
CA THR A 176 5.70 -7.97 -4.46
C THR A 176 4.83 -7.38 -3.35
N ILE A 177 3.95 -8.19 -2.75
CA ILE A 177 3.15 -7.72 -1.60
C ILE A 177 4.06 -7.42 -0.40
N ALA A 178 5.06 -8.26 -0.13
CA ALA A 178 6.05 -8.00 0.92
C ALA A 178 6.81 -6.69 0.67
N GLU A 179 7.19 -6.42 -0.59
CA GLU A 179 7.84 -5.17 -0.98
C GLU A 179 6.97 -3.94 -0.70
N ARG A 180 5.66 -4.02 -0.98
CA ARG A 180 4.71 -2.93 -0.71
C ARG A 180 4.46 -2.70 0.78
N ILE A 181 4.44 -3.76 1.59
CA ILE A 181 4.37 -3.67 3.05
C ILE A 181 5.63 -2.99 3.58
N TRP A 182 6.80 -3.43 3.13
CA TRP A 182 8.07 -2.85 3.51
C TRP A 182 8.14 -1.36 3.18
N ASP A 183 7.82 -0.99 1.94
CA ASP A 183 7.82 0.40 1.51
C ASP A 183 6.88 1.25 2.36
N THR A 184 5.66 0.79 2.63
CA THR A 184 4.70 1.48 3.48
C THR A 184 5.26 1.70 4.88
N SER A 185 5.83 0.66 5.49
CA SER A 185 6.43 0.77 6.82
C SER A 185 7.59 1.78 6.86
N ARG A 186 8.46 1.81 5.83
CA ARG A 186 9.55 2.80 5.73
C ARG A 186 9.04 4.22 5.50
N VAL A 187 7.98 4.36 4.71
CA VAL A 187 7.34 5.67 4.49
C VAL A 187 6.70 6.20 5.78
N LEU A 188 6.09 5.35 6.60
CA LEU A 188 5.59 5.75 7.92
C LEU A 188 6.72 6.24 8.84
N ASP A 189 7.88 5.56 8.86
CA ASP A 189 9.05 6.03 9.60
C ASP A 189 9.47 7.44 9.15
N ALA A 190 9.45 7.69 7.84
CA ALA A 190 9.77 9.02 7.30
C ALA A 190 8.71 10.08 7.65
N VAL A 191 7.44 9.71 7.70
CA VAL A 191 6.35 10.61 8.15
C VAL A 191 6.58 11.02 9.60
N GLU A 192 6.88 10.08 10.49
CA GLU A 192 7.19 10.37 11.90
C GLU A 192 8.42 11.26 12.05
N ALA A 193 9.46 11.02 11.23
CA ALA A 193 10.72 11.75 11.32
C ALA A 193 10.65 13.18 10.74
N HIS A 194 9.87 13.41 9.68
CA HIS A 194 9.93 14.64 8.89
C HIS A 194 8.64 15.45 8.83
N PHE A 195 7.51 14.89 9.25
CA PHE A 195 6.19 15.52 9.12
C PHE A 195 5.36 15.48 10.41
N SER A 196 5.96 15.18 11.55
CA SER A 196 5.27 15.08 12.85
C SER A 196 4.65 16.39 13.33
N ASP A 197 5.05 17.52 12.78
CA ASP A 197 4.45 18.84 12.99
C ASP A 197 3.11 19.03 12.26
N ILE A 198 2.86 18.27 11.20
CA ILE A 198 1.66 18.38 10.36
C ILE A 198 0.83 17.09 10.26
N LEU A 199 1.39 15.94 10.60
CA LEU A 199 0.73 14.63 10.57
C LEU A 199 0.97 13.86 11.87
N THR A 200 0.00 13.03 12.25
CA THR A 200 0.15 12.08 13.36
C THR A 200 -0.28 10.68 12.93
N LEU A 201 0.37 9.65 13.49
CA LEU A 201 -0.07 8.27 13.34
C LEU A 201 -1.17 7.90 14.33
N ASP A 202 -1.41 8.71 15.37
CA ASP A 202 -2.54 8.52 16.28
C ASP A 202 -3.86 8.72 15.52
N GLY A 203 -4.74 7.72 15.58
CA GLY A 203 -5.99 7.70 14.83
C GLY A 203 -5.81 7.49 13.31
N SER A 204 -4.60 7.17 12.83
CA SER A 204 -4.33 6.97 11.40
C SER A 204 -5.02 5.72 10.84
N VAL A 205 -5.28 5.75 9.54
CA VAL A 205 -5.90 4.64 8.80
C VAL A 205 -5.17 4.34 7.50
N CYS A 206 -5.25 3.09 7.06
CA CYS A 206 -4.78 2.68 5.73
C CYS A 206 -5.96 2.19 4.89
N MET A 207 -6.11 2.73 3.70
CA MET A 207 -7.14 2.31 2.74
C MET A 207 -6.55 1.98 1.38
N GLY A 208 -7.23 1.12 0.65
CA GLY A 208 -6.86 0.83 -0.73
C GLY A 208 -7.92 0.05 -1.48
N ASN A 209 -7.88 0.15 -2.80
CA ASN A 209 -8.82 -0.53 -3.69
C ASN A 209 -8.11 -1.57 -4.55
N SER A 210 -8.74 -2.73 -4.80
CA SER A 210 -8.22 -3.79 -5.68
C SER A 210 -6.77 -4.17 -5.30
N GLY A 211 -5.79 -3.97 -6.15
CA GLY A 211 -4.37 -4.20 -5.85
C GLY A 211 -3.87 -3.42 -4.62
N GLY A 212 -4.31 -2.17 -4.44
CA GLY A 212 -4.07 -1.39 -3.22
C GLY A 212 -4.84 -1.93 -2.01
N GLY A 213 -6.05 -2.45 -2.23
CA GLY A 213 -6.82 -3.15 -1.20
C GLY A 213 -6.13 -4.43 -0.75
N THR A 214 -5.56 -5.20 -1.68
CA THR A 214 -4.73 -6.36 -1.34
C THR A 214 -3.53 -5.94 -0.48
N ALA A 215 -2.81 -4.88 -0.87
CA ALA A 215 -1.72 -4.35 -0.06
C ALA A 215 -2.21 -3.93 1.34
N THR A 216 -3.33 -3.20 1.43
CA THR A 216 -3.95 -2.78 2.71
C THR A 216 -4.29 -3.98 3.59
N TYR A 217 -4.84 -5.06 3.02
CA TYR A 217 -5.16 -6.28 3.74
C TYR A 217 -3.92 -6.93 4.37
N TYR A 218 -2.84 -7.05 3.60
CA TYR A 218 -1.59 -7.62 4.11
C TYR A 218 -0.84 -6.67 5.05
N ILE A 219 -0.93 -5.35 4.84
CA ILE A 219 -0.44 -4.34 5.79
C ILE A 219 -1.14 -4.50 7.14
N ALA A 220 -2.47 -4.71 7.16
CA ALA A 220 -3.22 -4.96 8.40
C ALA A 220 -2.73 -6.19 9.18
N CYS A 221 -2.09 -7.13 8.50
CA CYS A 221 -1.53 -8.31 9.15
C CYS A 221 -0.16 -8.08 9.80
N LEU A 222 0.63 -7.10 9.32
CA LEU A 222 2.06 -6.98 9.68
C LEU A 222 2.48 -5.58 10.16
N GLU A 223 1.63 -4.57 10.05
CA GLU A 223 1.90 -3.20 10.51
C GLU A 223 0.86 -2.82 11.57
N ASP A 224 1.30 -2.37 12.73
CA ASP A 224 0.43 -2.13 13.89
C ASP A 224 0.16 -0.64 14.17
N ARG A 225 0.81 0.27 13.43
CA ARG A 225 0.71 1.72 13.69
C ARG A 225 -0.63 2.35 13.29
N PHE A 226 -1.45 1.65 12.51
CA PHE A 226 -2.75 2.16 12.10
C PHE A 226 -3.87 1.78 13.07
N ALA A 227 -4.76 2.73 13.36
CA ALA A 227 -5.97 2.49 14.12
C ALA A 227 -7.04 1.71 13.33
N GLY A 228 -6.97 1.72 11.99
CA GLY A 228 -7.94 1.03 11.14
C GLY A 228 -7.45 0.77 9.73
N TYR A 229 -8.09 -0.21 9.10
CA TYR A 229 -7.75 -0.64 7.72
C TYR A 229 -9.02 -0.81 6.89
N MET A 230 -9.01 -0.33 5.66
CA MET A 230 -10.15 -0.37 4.74
C MET A 230 -9.74 -1.01 3.39
N PRO A 231 -9.55 -2.34 3.34
CA PRO A 231 -9.29 -3.04 2.08
C PRO A 231 -10.58 -3.14 1.26
N SER A 232 -10.62 -2.53 0.09
CA SER A 232 -11.75 -2.56 -0.82
C SER A 232 -11.48 -3.45 -2.02
N CYS A 233 -12.45 -4.31 -2.40
CA CYS A 233 -12.38 -5.21 -3.56
C CYS A 233 -11.13 -6.13 -3.55
N ALA A 234 -10.72 -6.63 -2.38
CA ALA A 234 -9.43 -7.29 -2.23
C ALA A 234 -9.42 -8.51 -1.31
N VAL A 235 -10.41 -8.67 -0.47
CA VAL A 235 -10.50 -9.81 0.44
C VAL A 235 -11.24 -10.94 -0.27
N CYS A 236 -10.53 -12.01 -0.58
CA CYS A 236 -11.08 -13.20 -1.23
C CYS A 236 -10.42 -14.47 -0.67
N THR A 237 -11.06 -15.60 -0.87
CA THR A 237 -10.45 -16.91 -0.70
C THR A 237 -9.65 -17.24 -1.95
N TYR A 238 -8.37 -17.54 -1.80
CA TYR A 238 -7.49 -17.98 -2.88
C TYR A 238 -7.48 -19.50 -2.95
#